data_17861b6279f433b9bb99d0428385dc1b
#
_entry.id   17861b6279f433b9bb99d0428385dc1b
#
_cell.length_a   1.000
_cell.length_b   1.000
_cell.length_c   1.000
_cell.angle_alpha   90.00
_cell.angle_beta   90.00
_cell.angle_gamma   90.00
#
_symmetry.space_group_name_H-M   'P 1'
#
loop_
_entity.id
_entity.type
_entity.pdbx_description
1 polymer ?
#
loop_
_entity_poly.entity_id
_entity_poly.type
_entity_poly.pdbx_seq_one_letter_code
_entity_poly.pdbx_strand_id
1 'polypeptide(L)'
;MTSDHAPARANEKEEKRSLRQRIAHLLYPPPATPQALIDTIAAAEEQDTIKPEVRIMLERVIRMESMTAADAMVAASRMDMLDVDAPYEELLATVIRTAHSRFPVYEGSRENIIGVLLAKNLLKLQRAPELNIRSLLRAPLLLPETKRLNDLLREFRLHRNHMAILVDEFGRTSGLITIEDVLEEIVGEIEDEFDEPEDLGEIYALANGSWRVRGDTPIGKVQEYFEVTLPEADTQDELETIGGLVAHVLGHVPARGESVTLAGLHFDVLHAKGGAIRWFRVTRPAPPQG
;
A
#
# COMPACT_ATOMS: atom_id res chain seq x y z
N MET A 1 17.46 73.31 -12.22
CA MET A 1 17.70 72.13 -13.06
C MET A 1 16.86 71.03 -12.51
N THR A 2 15.73 70.87 -13.12
CA THR A 2 14.66 69.92 -12.86
C THR A 2 15.08 68.56 -13.34
N SER A 3 14.90 67.53 -12.55
CA SER A 3 14.91 66.13 -12.95
C SER A 3 13.65 65.46 -12.44
N ASP A 4 12.76 65.36 -13.34
CA ASP A 4 11.49 64.68 -13.30
C ASP A 4 11.73 63.16 -13.20
N HIS A 5 11.24 62.55 -12.10
CA HIS A 5 11.16 61.11 -11.99
C HIS A 5 9.69 60.73 -12.00
N ALA A 6 9.21 60.39 -13.18
CA ALA A 6 7.90 59.83 -13.38
C ALA A 6 7.78 58.45 -12.68
N PRO A 7 6.69 58.15 -11.97
CA PRO A 7 6.45 56.85 -11.39
C PRO A 7 6.16 55.82 -12.52
N ALA A 8 6.86 54.69 -12.46
CA ALA A 8 6.63 53.55 -13.34
C ALA A 8 5.17 53.06 -13.21
N ARG A 9 4.41 53.17 -14.27
CA ARG A 9 3.08 52.64 -14.43
C ARG A 9 3.16 51.11 -14.27
N ALA A 10 2.64 50.59 -13.17
CA ALA A 10 2.29 49.21 -13.03
C ALA A 10 1.35 48.85 -14.17
N ASN A 11 1.78 47.96 -15.03
CA ASN A 11 1.06 47.46 -16.18
C ASN A 11 -0.02 46.50 -15.67
N GLU A 12 -1.20 47.01 -15.36
CA GLU A 12 -2.43 46.22 -15.19
C GLU A 12 -2.79 45.62 -16.53
N LYS A 13 -2.27 44.45 -16.80
CA LYS A 13 -2.84 43.52 -17.78
C LYS A 13 -4.13 42.94 -17.17
N GLU A 14 -5.18 43.75 -17.09
CA GLU A 14 -6.52 43.22 -17.23
C GLU A 14 -6.61 42.67 -18.66
N GLU A 15 -6.33 41.37 -18.80
CA GLU A 15 -6.69 40.63 -20.01
C GLU A 15 -8.19 40.81 -20.17
N LYS A 16 -8.58 41.66 -21.13
CA LYS A 16 -9.97 41.79 -21.59
C LYS A 16 -10.39 40.43 -22.13
N ARG A 17 -10.93 39.58 -21.25
CA ARG A 17 -11.54 38.30 -21.66
C ARG A 17 -12.47 38.57 -22.78
N SER A 18 -12.27 37.95 -23.95
CA SER A 18 -13.11 38.19 -25.14
C SER A 18 -14.57 37.94 -24.78
N LEU A 19 -15.50 38.64 -25.45
CA LEU A 19 -16.94 38.47 -25.21
C LEU A 19 -17.34 36.97 -25.27
N ARG A 20 -16.69 36.22 -26.17
CA ARG A 20 -16.87 34.76 -26.31
C ARG A 20 -16.45 34.00 -25.05
N GLN A 21 -15.36 34.39 -24.41
CA GLN A 21 -14.91 33.75 -23.15
C GLN A 21 -15.86 34.10 -21.99
N ARG A 22 -16.43 35.29 -21.96
CA ARG A 22 -17.43 35.68 -20.95
C ARG A 22 -18.73 34.91 -21.13
N ILE A 23 -19.20 34.72 -22.38
CA ILE A 23 -20.39 33.92 -22.69
C ILE A 23 -20.11 32.44 -22.39
N ALA A 24 -18.95 31.89 -22.77
CA ALA A 24 -18.56 30.52 -22.45
C ALA A 24 -18.52 30.29 -20.93
N HIS A 25 -17.97 31.23 -20.16
CA HIS A 25 -17.93 31.16 -18.69
C HIS A 25 -19.31 31.24 -18.03
N LEU A 26 -20.29 31.90 -18.71
CA LEU A 26 -21.67 31.96 -18.23
C LEU A 26 -22.45 30.67 -18.54
N LEU A 27 -22.16 30.04 -19.68
CA LEU A 27 -22.81 28.79 -20.13
C LEU A 27 -22.15 27.53 -19.53
N TYR A 28 -20.84 27.60 -19.27
CA TYR A 28 -20.02 26.51 -18.68
C TYR A 28 -19.17 27.10 -17.57
N PRO A 29 -19.73 27.32 -16.37
CA PRO A 29 -18.93 27.79 -15.25
C PRO A 29 -17.85 26.75 -14.91
N PRO A 30 -16.60 27.18 -14.58
CA PRO A 30 -15.58 26.24 -14.15
C PRO A 30 -16.03 25.52 -12.87
N PRO A 31 -15.59 24.27 -12.66
CA PRO A 31 -15.91 23.53 -11.46
C PRO A 31 -15.42 24.31 -10.22
N ALA A 32 -16.34 24.65 -9.33
CA ALA A 32 -16.04 25.43 -8.13
C ALA A 32 -15.83 24.54 -6.88
N THR A 33 -16.08 23.25 -6.99
CA THR A 33 -15.92 22.27 -5.91
C THR A 33 -15.17 21.06 -6.39
N PRO A 34 -14.49 20.30 -5.48
CA PRO A 34 -13.85 19.05 -5.83
C PRO A 34 -14.81 18.07 -6.53
N GLN A 35 -16.07 18.00 -6.07
CA GLN A 35 -17.06 17.13 -6.67
C GLN A 35 -17.41 17.56 -8.12
N ALA A 36 -17.61 18.83 -8.37
CA ALA A 36 -17.85 19.34 -9.73
C ALA A 36 -16.67 19.08 -10.68
N LEU A 37 -15.45 19.05 -10.15
CA LEU A 37 -14.26 18.66 -10.92
C LEU A 37 -14.28 17.17 -11.25
N ILE A 38 -14.63 16.31 -10.29
CA ILE A 38 -14.80 14.86 -10.49
C ILE A 38 -15.86 14.59 -11.57
N ASP A 39 -17.01 15.26 -11.50
CA ASP A 39 -18.09 15.12 -12.49
C ASP A 39 -17.63 15.55 -13.90
N THR A 40 -16.77 16.58 -13.97
CA THR A 40 -16.18 17.03 -15.25
C THR A 40 -15.22 15.97 -15.83
N ILE A 41 -14.45 15.32 -14.97
CA ILE A 41 -13.52 14.24 -15.35
C ILE A 41 -14.31 13.00 -15.81
N ALA A 42 -15.41 12.66 -15.13
CA ALA A 42 -16.30 11.57 -15.55
C ALA A 42 -16.91 11.81 -16.93
N ALA A 43 -17.36 13.04 -17.20
CA ALA A 43 -17.87 13.42 -18.53
C ALA A 43 -16.79 13.34 -19.63
N ALA A 44 -15.51 13.56 -19.30
CA ALA A 44 -14.40 13.41 -20.25
C ALA A 44 -14.12 11.94 -20.59
N GLU A 45 -14.36 11.00 -19.65
CA GLU A 45 -14.30 9.56 -19.92
C GLU A 45 -15.45 9.14 -20.85
N GLU A 46 -16.70 9.56 -20.57
CA GLU A 46 -17.87 9.27 -21.43
C GLU A 46 -17.68 9.73 -22.89
N GLN A 47 -16.82 10.73 -23.10
CA GLN A 47 -16.47 11.26 -24.42
C GLN A 47 -15.20 10.62 -25.01
N ASP A 48 -14.68 9.53 -24.45
CA ASP A 48 -13.45 8.86 -24.86
C ASP A 48 -12.20 9.79 -24.88
N THR A 49 -12.24 10.91 -24.13
CA THR A 49 -11.11 11.85 -24.05
C THR A 49 -10.01 11.35 -23.14
N ILE A 50 -10.38 10.61 -22.08
CA ILE A 50 -9.47 9.96 -21.14
C ILE A 50 -9.91 8.51 -20.92
N LYS A 51 -8.95 7.65 -20.57
CA LYS A 51 -9.23 6.26 -20.23
C LYS A 51 -9.77 6.12 -18.80
N PRO A 52 -10.52 5.04 -18.48
CA PRO A 52 -11.06 4.79 -17.15
C PRO A 52 -9.99 4.81 -16.04
N GLU A 53 -8.82 4.22 -16.27
CA GLU A 53 -7.73 4.17 -15.30
C GLU A 53 -7.21 5.58 -14.97
N VAL A 54 -7.10 6.44 -15.98
CA VAL A 54 -6.67 7.84 -15.81
C VAL A 54 -7.70 8.62 -15.01
N ARG A 55 -9.01 8.41 -15.27
CA ARG A 55 -10.09 9.03 -14.49
C ARG A 55 -9.97 8.65 -13.01
N ILE A 56 -9.86 7.36 -12.72
CA ILE A 56 -9.76 6.85 -11.33
C ILE A 56 -8.56 7.49 -10.62
N MET A 57 -7.40 7.56 -11.29
CA MET A 57 -6.19 8.18 -10.73
C MET A 57 -6.40 9.67 -10.45
N LEU A 58 -7.03 10.42 -11.36
CA LEU A 58 -7.32 11.84 -11.16
C LEU A 58 -8.29 12.08 -10.00
N GLU A 59 -9.32 11.26 -9.85
CA GLU A 59 -10.25 11.33 -8.71
C GLU A 59 -9.53 11.08 -7.38
N ARG A 60 -8.63 10.09 -7.33
CA ARG A 60 -7.82 9.78 -6.15
C ARG A 60 -6.92 10.96 -5.76
N VAL A 61 -6.25 11.59 -6.74
CA VAL A 61 -5.44 12.80 -6.48
C VAL A 61 -6.28 13.93 -5.88
N ILE A 62 -7.50 14.13 -6.36
CA ILE A 62 -8.41 15.15 -5.82
C ILE A 62 -8.80 14.82 -4.37
N ARG A 63 -9.13 13.56 -4.08
CA ARG A 63 -9.50 13.09 -2.73
C ARG A 63 -8.34 13.17 -1.75
N MET A 64 -7.11 12.87 -2.21
CA MET A 64 -5.90 12.92 -1.38
C MET A 64 -5.65 14.31 -0.78
N GLU A 65 -6.16 15.40 -1.38
CA GLU A 65 -6.03 16.76 -0.84
C GLU A 65 -6.63 16.90 0.57
N SER A 66 -7.71 16.16 0.85
CA SER A 66 -8.37 16.18 2.16
C SER A 66 -7.83 15.15 3.14
N MET A 67 -7.04 14.16 2.69
CA MET A 67 -6.53 13.08 3.52
C MET A 67 -5.34 13.49 4.38
N THR A 68 -5.23 12.88 5.54
CA THR A 68 -4.14 13.03 6.51
C THR A 68 -3.29 11.76 6.57
N ALA A 69 -2.13 11.82 7.22
CA ALA A 69 -1.28 10.65 7.43
C ALA A 69 -2.01 9.54 8.22
N ALA A 70 -2.90 9.90 9.15
CA ALA A 70 -3.71 8.96 9.91
C ALA A 70 -4.63 8.09 9.02
N ASP A 71 -5.08 8.62 7.88
CA ASP A 71 -6.00 7.91 6.98
C ASP A 71 -5.31 6.78 6.20
N ALA A 72 -3.98 6.88 5.98
CA ALA A 72 -3.19 5.94 5.18
C ALA A 72 -2.09 5.20 5.98
N MET A 73 -1.95 5.45 7.28
CA MET A 73 -0.87 4.88 8.10
C MET A 73 -1.07 3.41 8.44
N VAL A 74 0.04 2.73 8.71
CA VAL A 74 0.05 1.50 9.49
C VAL A 74 0.00 1.88 10.97
N ALA A 75 -1.10 1.54 11.66
CA ALA A 75 -1.28 1.85 13.08
C ALA A 75 -0.20 1.19 13.95
N ALA A 76 0.18 1.82 15.07
CA ALA A 76 1.26 1.38 15.97
C ALA A 76 1.13 -0.08 16.44
N SER A 77 -0.10 -0.58 16.65
CA SER A 77 -0.38 -1.97 17.04
C SER A 77 -0.03 -2.99 15.96
N ARG A 78 0.02 -2.58 14.69
CA ARG A 78 0.31 -3.43 13.52
C ARG A 78 1.71 -3.23 12.95
N MET A 79 2.51 -2.35 13.55
CA MET A 79 3.88 -2.08 13.08
C MET A 79 4.79 -3.27 13.33
N ASP A 80 5.47 -3.74 12.28
CA ASP A 80 6.63 -4.61 12.42
C ASP A 80 7.85 -3.78 12.81
N MET A 81 8.38 -4.03 14.00
CA MET A 81 9.51 -3.29 14.58
C MET A 81 10.57 -4.27 15.09
N LEU A 82 11.80 -3.77 15.24
CA LEU A 82 12.93 -4.52 15.77
C LEU A 82 13.31 -4.01 17.15
N ASP A 83 13.56 -4.93 18.09
CA ASP A 83 14.18 -4.61 19.36
C ASP A 83 15.68 -4.44 19.17
N VAL A 84 16.23 -3.32 19.61
CA VAL A 84 17.67 -3.03 19.48
C VAL A 84 18.55 -4.00 20.26
N ASP A 85 18.01 -4.59 21.32
CA ASP A 85 18.73 -5.52 22.21
C ASP A 85 18.47 -7.00 21.86
N ALA A 86 17.63 -7.28 20.82
CA ALA A 86 17.38 -8.64 20.35
C ALA A 86 18.62 -9.27 19.69
N PRO A 87 18.78 -10.59 19.78
CA PRO A 87 19.82 -11.33 19.06
C PRO A 87 19.69 -11.15 17.54
N TYR A 88 20.84 -11.21 16.84
CA TYR A 88 20.89 -11.08 15.37
C TYR A 88 19.93 -12.03 14.64
N GLU A 89 19.86 -13.28 15.09
CA GLU A 89 19.01 -14.33 14.50
C GLU A 89 17.52 -13.97 14.56
N GLU A 90 17.08 -13.35 15.65
CA GLU A 90 15.69 -12.90 15.82
C GLU A 90 15.37 -11.69 14.91
N LEU A 91 16.32 -10.74 14.82
CA LEU A 91 16.22 -9.62 13.90
C LEU A 91 16.10 -10.11 12.46
N LEU A 92 16.97 -11.06 12.07
CA LEU A 92 16.99 -11.63 10.74
C LEU A 92 15.69 -12.41 10.43
N ALA A 93 15.23 -13.22 11.38
CA ALA A 93 13.99 -13.99 11.23
C ALA A 93 12.79 -13.05 10.99
N THR A 94 12.71 -11.93 11.74
CA THR A 94 11.65 -10.94 11.56
C THR A 94 11.73 -10.30 10.19
N VAL A 95 12.94 -9.90 9.75
CA VAL A 95 13.13 -9.27 8.43
C VAL A 95 12.77 -10.22 7.29
N ILE A 96 13.14 -11.50 7.38
CA ILE A 96 12.79 -12.51 6.37
C ILE A 96 11.29 -12.76 6.32
N ARG A 97 10.66 -12.90 7.50
CA ARG A 97 9.22 -13.15 7.61
C ARG A 97 8.38 -12.04 7.01
N THR A 98 8.75 -10.79 7.28
CA THR A 98 7.94 -9.62 6.88
C THR A 98 8.34 -9.04 5.51
N ALA A 99 9.57 -9.32 5.05
CA ALA A 99 10.15 -8.83 3.78
C ALA A 99 10.17 -7.31 3.61
N HIS A 100 10.03 -6.53 4.68
CA HIS A 100 10.11 -5.07 4.60
C HIS A 100 11.53 -4.58 4.37
N SER A 101 11.69 -3.46 3.68
CA SER A 101 12.98 -2.82 3.42
C SER A 101 13.49 -1.97 4.59
N ARG A 102 12.59 -1.47 5.44
CA ARG A 102 12.89 -0.56 6.56
C ARG A 102 12.09 -0.95 7.78
N PHE A 103 12.75 -0.87 8.93
CA PHE A 103 12.16 -1.23 10.21
C PHE A 103 12.40 -0.11 11.23
N PRO A 104 11.35 0.38 11.90
CA PRO A 104 11.53 1.14 13.12
C PRO A 104 12.23 0.25 14.17
N VAL A 105 13.19 0.83 14.88
CA VAL A 105 13.92 0.14 15.95
C VAL A 105 13.60 0.82 17.26
N TYR A 106 13.18 0.04 18.25
CA TYR A 106 12.85 0.53 19.57
C TYR A 106 13.83 0.03 20.63
N GLU A 107 13.87 0.72 21.79
CA GLU A 107 14.66 0.35 22.94
C GLU A 107 13.79 0.28 24.19
N GLY A 108 13.70 -0.90 24.79
CA GLY A 108 12.90 -1.19 25.97
C GLY A 108 11.38 -1.17 25.72
N SER A 109 10.81 -0.02 25.39
CA SER A 109 9.38 0.12 25.05
C SER A 109 9.19 0.32 23.56
N ARG A 110 8.15 -0.29 22.98
CA ARG A 110 7.76 -0.10 21.57
C ARG A 110 7.40 1.34 21.23
N GLU A 111 7.11 2.18 22.22
CA GLU A 111 6.87 3.61 22.04
C GLU A 111 8.18 4.40 21.90
N ASN A 112 9.32 3.86 22.37
CA ASN A 112 10.62 4.49 22.34
C ASN A 112 11.39 4.12 21.06
N ILE A 113 11.01 4.70 19.93
CA ILE A 113 11.66 4.46 18.64
C ILE A 113 12.94 5.28 18.57
N ILE A 114 14.09 4.61 18.57
CA ILE A 114 15.43 5.21 18.56
C ILE A 114 15.99 5.41 17.14
N GLY A 115 15.39 4.80 16.13
CA GLY A 115 15.86 4.93 14.75
C GLY A 115 15.13 4.04 13.77
N VAL A 116 15.60 4.08 12.52
CA VAL A 116 15.14 3.23 11.42
C VAL A 116 16.32 2.43 10.87
N LEU A 117 16.20 1.11 10.86
CA LEU A 117 17.16 0.19 10.26
C LEU A 117 16.75 -0.15 8.83
N LEU A 118 17.69 -0.10 7.89
CA LEU A 118 17.53 -0.69 6.57
C LEU A 118 17.80 -2.20 6.65
N ALA A 119 16.89 -3.04 6.18
CA ALA A 119 17.03 -4.50 6.18
C ALA A 119 18.40 -4.97 5.62
N LYS A 120 18.84 -4.37 4.51
CA LYS A 120 20.16 -4.65 3.90
C LYS A 120 21.36 -4.39 4.83
N ASN A 121 21.19 -3.56 5.87
CA ASN A 121 22.28 -3.31 6.83
C ASN A 121 22.54 -4.49 7.77
N LEU A 122 21.59 -5.44 7.91
CA LEU A 122 21.82 -6.69 8.63
C LEU A 122 22.95 -7.52 7.99
N LEU A 123 23.16 -7.41 6.67
CA LEU A 123 24.29 -8.06 5.99
C LEU A 123 25.65 -7.54 6.49
N LYS A 124 25.72 -6.29 6.99
CA LYS A 124 26.94 -5.74 7.60
C LYS A 124 27.21 -6.37 8.96
N LEU A 125 26.15 -6.56 9.78
CA LEU A 125 26.28 -7.24 11.09
C LEU A 125 26.69 -8.70 10.91
N GLN A 126 26.21 -9.39 9.88
CA GLN A 126 26.64 -10.75 9.59
C GLN A 126 28.14 -10.84 9.29
N ARG A 127 28.70 -9.83 8.60
CA ARG A 127 30.14 -9.80 8.23
C ARG A 127 31.04 -9.28 9.35
N ALA A 128 30.51 -8.47 10.25
CA ALA A 128 31.20 -7.82 11.35
C ALA A 128 30.30 -7.84 12.60
N PRO A 129 30.21 -8.99 13.31
CA PRO A 129 29.32 -9.16 14.46
C PRO A 129 29.66 -8.23 15.64
N GLU A 130 30.86 -7.65 15.66
CA GLU A 130 31.26 -6.64 16.63
C GLU A 130 30.63 -5.26 16.43
N LEU A 131 30.01 -5.01 15.27
CA LEU A 131 29.35 -3.75 15.01
C LEU A 131 28.11 -3.59 15.90
N ASN A 132 28.01 -2.44 16.53
CA ASN A 132 26.80 -2.09 17.26
C ASN A 132 25.70 -1.71 16.27
N ILE A 133 24.54 -2.37 16.35
CA ILE A 133 23.38 -2.09 15.50
C ILE A 133 22.96 -0.60 15.55
N ARG A 134 23.14 0.06 16.72
CA ARG A 134 22.82 1.49 16.89
C ARG A 134 23.60 2.37 15.91
N SER A 135 24.82 1.97 15.52
CA SER A 135 25.63 2.70 14.53
C SER A 135 25.08 2.63 13.10
N LEU A 136 24.18 1.69 12.83
CA LEU A 136 23.55 1.47 11.53
C LEU A 136 22.17 2.13 11.42
N LEU A 137 21.64 2.67 12.52
CA LEU A 137 20.36 3.33 12.56
C LEU A 137 20.43 4.71 11.89
N ARG A 138 19.35 5.07 11.22
CA ARG A 138 19.11 6.42 10.74
C ARG A 138 18.14 7.12 11.69
N ALA A 139 18.30 8.43 11.86
CA ALA A 139 17.33 9.22 12.63
C ALA A 139 15.92 9.06 12.03
N PRO A 140 14.90 8.79 12.85
CA PRO A 140 13.52 8.68 12.39
C PRO A 140 13.01 10.06 11.97
N LEU A 141 12.21 10.13 10.91
CA LEU A 141 11.44 11.31 10.56
C LEU A 141 10.14 11.25 11.40
N LEU A 142 10.01 12.15 12.38
CA LEU A 142 8.82 12.22 13.22
C LEU A 142 7.88 13.29 12.68
N LEU A 143 6.61 12.95 12.46
CA LEU A 143 5.59 13.85 11.92
C LEU A 143 4.26 13.65 12.66
N PRO A 144 3.42 14.69 12.78
CA PRO A 144 2.09 14.51 13.35
C PRO A 144 1.20 13.68 12.41
N GLU A 145 0.36 12.81 12.97
CA GLU A 145 -0.58 11.99 12.22
C GLU A 145 -1.64 12.82 11.46
N THR A 146 -1.89 14.06 11.93
CA THR A 146 -2.80 15.01 11.28
C THR A 146 -2.21 15.69 10.04
N LYS A 147 -0.93 15.44 9.72
CA LYS A 147 -0.27 16.04 8.55
C LYS A 147 -0.95 15.58 7.26
N ARG A 148 -1.23 16.52 6.34
CA ARG A 148 -1.86 16.20 5.06
C ARG A 148 -0.92 15.38 4.17
N LEU A 149 -1.47 14.42 3.42
CA LEU A 149 -0.69 13.52 2.57
C LEU A 149 0.13 14.26 1.50
N ASN A 150 -0.42 15.35 0.93
CA ASN A 150 0.31 16.20 -0.02
C ASN A 150 1.57 16.83 0.59
N ASP A 151 1.48 17.31 1.84
CA ASP A 151 2.63 17.88 2.55
C ASP A 151 3.60 16.80 2.98
N LEU A 152 3.11 15.63 3.36
CA LEU A 152 3.92 14.47 3.70
C LEU A 152 4.76 14.01 2.50
N LEU A 153 4.18 13.93 1.31
CA LEU A 153 4.90 13.58 0.08
C LEU A 153 6.03 14.59 -0.21
N ARG A 154 5.79 15.87 0.09
CA ARG A 154 6.83 16.91 -0.03
C ARG A 154 7.96 16.71 0.98
N GLU A 155 7.64 16.36 2.24
CA GLU A 155 8.64 16.06 3.28
C GLU A 155 9.51 14.85 2.89
N PHE A 156 8.91 13.77 2.41
CA PHE A 156 9.66 12.60 1.93
C PHE A 156 10.69 12.98 0.85
N ARG A 157 10.29 13.83 -0.11
CA ARG A 157 11.19 14.31 -1.17
C ARG A 157 12.30 15.21 -0.63
N LEU A 158 11.98 16.15 0.28
CA LEU A 158 12.95 17.08 0.86
C LEU A 158 14.00 16.35 1.69
N HIS A 159 13.58 15.44 2.55
CA HIS A 159 14.46 14.73 3.47
C HIS A 159 15.06 13.45 2.86
N ARG A 160 14.69 13.07 1.64
CA ARG A 160 15.09 11.81 0.99
C ARG A 160 14.81 10.59 1.88
N ASN A 161 13.74 10.67 2.62
CA ASN A 161 13.22 9.59 3.46
C ASN A 161 12.06 8.91 2.75
N HIS A 162 11.87 7.63 3.05
CA HIS A 162 10.77 6.81 2.53
C HIS A 162 9.88 6.27 3.63
N MET A 163 10.15 6.65 4.89
CA MET A 163 9.36 6.24 6.04
C MET A 163 9.34 7.37 7.06
N ALA A 164 8.18 7.64 7.63
CA ALA A 164 7.99 8.52 8.77
C ALA A 164 7.31 7.77 9.90
N ILE A 165 7.67 8.10 11.13
CA ILE A 165 6.96 7.68 12.34
C ILE A 165 5.97 8.78 12.66
N LEU A 166 4.72 8.40 12.87
CA LEU A 166 3.64 9.33 13.18
C LEU A 166 3.44 9.40 14.69
N VAL A 167 3.15 10.60 15.15
CA VAL A 167 2.90 10.87 16.56
C VAL A 167 1.56 11.59 16.76
N ASP A 168 0.91 11.26 17.87
CA ASP A 168 -0.30 11.95 18.33
C ASP A 168 0.03 13.30 18.97
N GLU A 169 -1.00 14.01 19.47
CA GLU A 169 -0.87 15.30 20.13
C GLU A 169 -0.15 15.23 21.49
N PHE A 170 0.04 14.03 22.04
CA PHE A 170 0.78 13.78 23.26
C PHE A 170 2.23 13.35 23.02
N GLY A 171 2.65 13.26 21.75
CA GLY A 171 3.96 12.80 21.35
C GLY A 171 4.16 11.29 21.40
N ARG A 172 3.09 10.50 21.50
CA ARG A 172 3.14 9.03 21.45
C ARG A 172 3.12 8.55 20.02
N THR A 173 3.80 7.45 19.75
CA THR A 173 3.77 6.83 18.43
C THR A 173 2.36 6.31 18.12
N SER A 174 1.71 6.89 17.12
CA SER A 174 0.40 6.47 16.60
C SER A 174 0.52 5.48 15.44
N GLY A 175 1.61 5.54 14.67
CA GLY A 175 1.82 4.64 13.54
C GLY A 175 3.10 4.96 12.76
N LEU A 176 3.20 4.35 11.60
CA LEU A 176 4.18 4.69 10.58
C LEU A 176 3.48 4.86 9.23
N ILE A 177 4.12 5.61 8.34
CA ILE A 177 3.70 5.73 6.94
C ILE A 177 4.93 5.76 6.04
N THR A 178 4.82 5.13 4.88
CA THR A 178 5.86 5.12 3.86
C THR A 178 5.47 5.96 2.65
N ILE A 179 6.44 6.27 1.79
CA ILE A 179 6.15 6.96 0.53
C ILE A 179 5.31 6.07 -0.39
N GLU A 180 5.50 4.76 -0.28
CA GLU A 180 4.77 3.74 -1.01
C GLU A 180 3.27 3.80 -0.64
N ASP A 181 2.91 3.93 0.66
CA ASP A 181 1.52 4.09 1.11
C ASP A 181 0.87 5.36 0.52
N VAL A 182 1.61 6.48 0.49
CA VAL A 182 1.11 7.73 -0.10
C VAL A 182 0.91 7.62 -1.60
N LEU A 183 1.80 6.92 -2.31
CA LEU A 183 1.67 6.70 -3.75
C LEU A 183 0.52 5.75 -4.07
N GLU A 184 0.25 4.78 -3.21
CA GLU A 184 -0.88 3.86 -3.33
C GLU A 184 -2.22 4.60 -3.31
N GLU A 185 -2.36 5.68 -2.52
CA GLU A 185 -3.55 6.51 -2.52
C GLU A 185 -3.78 7.24 -3.86
N ILE A 186 -2.75 7.44 -4.68
CA ILE A 186 -2.84 8.06 -6.00
C ILE A 186 -3.06 7.01 -7.09
N VAL A 187 -2.17 6.03 -7.16
CA VAL A 187 -2.11 5.05 -8.26
C VAL A 187 -3.14 3.94 -8.04
N GLY A 188 -3.51 3.69 -6.81
CA GLY A 188 -4.22 2.50 -6.38
C GLY A 188 -3.27 1.38 -6.05
N GLU A 189 -3.81 0.19 -5.88
CA GLU A 189 -2.99 -1.00 -5.72
C GLU A 189 -2.00 -1.06 -6.89
N ILE A 190 -0.72 -0.81 -6.61
CA ILE A 190 0.34 -1.12 -7.57
C ILE A 190 0.37 -2.65 -7.56
N GLU A 191 -0.03 -3.25 -8.68
CA GLU A 191 0.18 -4.68 -8.88
C GLU A 191 1.65 -4.95 -8.57
N ASP A 192 1.91 -5.82 -7.57
CA ASP A 192 3.26 -6.18 -7.17
C ASP A 192 3.96 -6.79 -8.40
N GLU A 193 5.30 -6.65 -8.54
CA GLU A 193 6.08 -7.32 -9.60
C GLU A 193 5.82 -8.84 -9.66
N PHE A 194 5.12 -9.37 -8.65
CA PHE A 194 4.63 -10.73 -8.55
C PHE A 194 3.15 -10.90 -8.96
N ASP A 195 2.44 -9.82 -9.26
CA ASP A 195 1.13 -9.86 -9.90
C ASP A 195 1.38 -9.96 -11.40
N GLU A 196 1.63 -11.18 -11.86
CA GLU A 196 1.81 -11.45 -13.27
C GLU A 196 0.53 -11.14 -14.07
N PRO A 197 0.65 -10.78 -15.38
CA PRO A 197 -0.47 -10.34 -16.21
C PRO A 197 -1.66 -11.30 -16.14
N GLU A 198 -2.86 -10.75 -16.30
CA GLU A 198 -4.14 -11.49 -16.37
C GLU A 198 -4.13 -12.68 -17.37
N ASP A 199 -3.13 -12.74 -18.26
CA ASP A 199 -2.94 -13.80 -19.27
C ASP A 199 -2.49 -15.16 -18.71
N LEU A 200 -2.01 -15.27 -17.45
CA LEU A 200 -1.57 -16.55 -16.88
C LEU A 200 -2.71 -17.42 -16.30
N GLY A 201 -3.92 -16.89 -16.26
CA GLY A 201 -5.08 -17.59 -15.74
C GLY A 201 -5.17 -17.58 -14.21
N GLU A 202 -6.24 -18.19 -13.69
CA GLU A 202 -6.54 -18.21 -12.24
C GLU A 202 -5.71 -19.23 -11.47
N ILE A 203 -5.22 -20.28 -12.16
CA ILE A 203 -4.37 -21.36 -11.61
C ILE A 203 -3.21 -21.62 -12.57
N TYR A 204 -1.98 -21.52 -12.09
CA TYR A 204 -0.80 -21.88 -12.90
C TYR A 204 0.31 -22.54 -12.07
N ALA A 205 1.05 -23.44 -12.74
CA ALA A 205 2.14 -24.20 -12.13
C ALA A 205 3.41 -23.35 -12.02
N LEU A 206 4.12 -23.49 -10.90
CA LEU A 206 5.43 -22.90 -10.67
C LEU A 206 6.55 -23.93 -10.89
N ALA A 207 7.76 -23.46 -11.21
CA ALA A 207 8.92 -24.31 -11.53
C ALA A 207 9.34 -25.26 -10.39
N ASN A 208 8.93 -25.00 -9.15
CA ASN A 208 9.23 -25.81 -7.96
C ASN A 208 8.20 -26.91 -7.65
N GLY A 209 7.26 -27.18 -8.56
CA GLY A 209 6.20 -28.17 -8.36
C GLY A 209 5.07 -27.72 -7.42
N SER A 210 4.96 -26.43 -7.14
CA SER A 210 3.80 -25.82 -6.51
C SER A 210 2.94 -25.09 -7.54
N TRP A 211 1.79 -24.59 -7.13
CA TRP A 211 0.87 -23.82 -7.97
C TRP A 211 0.56 -22.48 -7.33
N ARG A 212 0.31 -21.49 -8.15
CA ARG A 212 -0.25 -20.23 -7.73
C ARG A 212 -1.74 -20.22 -8.08
N VAL A 213 -2.58 -19.84 -7.13
CA VAL A 213 -4.05 -19.86 -7.27
C VAL A 213 -4.60 -18.54 -6.79
N ARG A 214 -5.43 -17.89 -7.62
CA ARG A 214 -6.11 -16.65 -7.22
C ARG A 214 -7.16 -16.93 -6.16
N GLY A 215 -7.34 -16.01 -5.21
CA GLY A 215 -8.34 -16.12 -4.15
C GLY A 215 -9.78 -16.06 -4.66
N ASP A 216 -10.03 -15.37 -5.77
CA ASP A 216 -11.32 -15.26 -6.45
C ASP A 216 -11.61 -16.43 -7.42
N THR A 217 -10.69 -17.40 -7.53
CA THR A 217 -10.93 -18.60 -8.34
C THR A 217 -12.16 -19.37 -7.85
N PRO A 218 -13.11 -19.73 -8.72
CA PRO A 218 -14.26 -20.56 -8.36
C PRO A 218 -13.84 -21.89 -7.76
N ILE A 219 -14.51 -22.33 -6.68
CA ILE A 219 -14.22 -23.59 -5.98
C ILE A 219 -14.28 -24.78 -6.96
N GLY A 220 -15.29 -24.83 -7.82
CA GLY A 220 -15.43 -25.90 -8.83
C GLY A 220 -14.23 -26.01 -9.76
N LYS A 221 -13.61 -24.88 -10.14
CA LYS A 221 -12.42 -24.86 -11.00
C LYS A 221 -11.18 -25.38 -10.27
N VAL A 222 -11.04 -25.08 -8.96
CA VAL A 222 -9.97 -25.65 -8.12
C VAL A 222 -10.14 -27.16 -7.97
N GLN A 223 -11.38 -27.62 -7.73
CA GLN A 223 -11.71 -29.05 -7.63
C GLN A 223 -11.38 -29.80 -8.93
N GLU A 224 -11.75 -29.23 -10.08
CA GLU A 224 -11.47 -29.80 -11.39
C GLU A 224 -9.98 -29.86 -11.69
N TYR A 225 -9.24 -28.74 -11.46
CA TYR A 225 -7.82 -28.64 -11.77
C TYR A 225 -6.95 -29.59 -10.93
N PHE A 226 -7.26 -29.73 -9.63
CA PHE A 226 -6.50 -30.57 -8.71
C PHE A 226 -7.08 -31.97 -8.54
N GLU A 227 -8.20 -32.28 -9.17
CA GLU A 227 -8.92 -33.55 -9.03
C GLU A 227 -9.22 -33.91 -7.56
N VAL A 228 -9.75 -32.95 -6.81
CA VAL A 228 -10.07 -33.10 -5.37
C VAL A 228 -11.51 -32.66 -5.09
N THR A 229 -12.08 -33.19 -3.99
CA THR A 229 -13.36 -32.71 -3.47
C THR A 229 -13.09 -31.86 -2.25
N LEU A 230 -13.35 -30.55 -2.35
CA LEU A 230 -13.22 -29.61 -1.22
C LEU A 230 -14.44 -29.73 -0.33
N PRO A 231 -14.31 -29.41 0.98
CA PRO A 231 -15.44 -29.43 1.91
C PRO A 231 -16.50 -28.42 1.48
N GLU A 232 -17.76 -28.82 1.56
CA GLU A 232 -18.89 -27.90 1.41
C GLU A 232 -19.01 -27.04 2.67
N ALA A 233 -19.33 -25.76 2.52
CA ALA A 233 -19.59 -24.91 3.66
C ALA A 233 -21.01 -25.15 4.18
N ASP A 234 -21.13 -25.47 5.48
CA ASP A 234 -22.41 -25.64 6.18
C ASP A 234 -23.15 -24.27 6.39
N THR A 235 -23.10 -23.38 5.42
CA THR A 235 -23.72 -22.05 5.53
C THR A 235 -24.78 -21.85 4.45
N GLN A 236 -25.82 -21.07 4.77
CA GLN A 236 -26.85 -20.63 3.81
C GLN A 236 -26.28 -19.69 2.73
N ASP A 237 -25.06 -19.20 2.90
CA ASP A 237 -24.34 -18.39 1.92
C ASP A 237 -23.52 -19.32 1.03
N GLU A 238 -23.86 -19.41 -0.22
CA GLU A 238 -23.07 -20.14 -1.22
C GLU A 238 -21.69 -19.48 -1.37
N LEU A 239 -20.66 -20.15 -0.83
CA LEU A 239 -19.28 -19.74 -1.03
C LEU A 239 -18.86 -20.10 -2.47
N GLU A 240 -18.63 -19.07 -3.29
CA GLU A 240 -18.31 -19.26 -4.71
C GLU A 240 -16.80 -19.44 -4.96
N THR A 241 -15.94 -18.85 -4.10
CA THR A 241 -14.49 -18.73 -4.35
C THR A 241 -13.65 -19.47 -3.31
N ILE A 242 -12.44 -19.89 -3.73
CA ILE A 242 -11.48 -20.58 -2.85
C ILE A 242 -11.03 -19.69 -1.68
N GLY A 243 -10.90 -18.38 -1.90
CA GLY A 243 -10.58 -17.42 -0.85
C GLY A 243 -11.67 -17.33 0.21
N GLY A 244 -12.93 -17.32 -0.21
CA GLY A 244 -14.08 -17.36 0.68
C GLY A 244 -14.12 -18.66 1.50
N LEU A 245 -13.90 -19.80 0.87
CA LEU A 245 -13.86 -21.10 1.54
C LEU A 245 -12.73 -21.16 2.60
N VAL A 246 -11.53 -20.72 2.26
CA VAL A 246 -10.40 -20.71 3.19
C VAL A 246 -10.67 -19.77 4.38
N ALA A 247 -11.18 -18.58 4.13
CA ALA A 247 -11.55 -17.63 5.21
C ALA A 247 -12.64 -18.19 6.12
N HIS A 248 -13.62 -18.89 5.55
CA HIS A 248 -14.68 -19.57 6.31
C HIS A 248 -14.12 -20.68 7.21
N VAL A 249 -13.26 -21.55 6.69
CA VAL A 249 -12.64 -22.64 7.45
C VAL A 249 -11.75 -22.12 8.59
N LEU A 250 -11.05 -21.01 8.38
CA LEU A 250 -10.22 -20.38 9.40
C LEU A 250 -11.01 -19.51 10.39
N GLY A 251 -12.27 -19.16 10.06
CA GLY A 251 -13.13 -18.29 10.87
C GLY A 251 -12.74 -16.81 10.82
N HIS A 252 -11.78 -16.45 9.98
CA HIS A 252 -11.34 -15.06 9.73
C HIS A 252 -10.65 -14.95 8.36
N VAL A 253 -10.49 -13.74 7.84
CA VAL A 253 -9.68 -13.51 6.65
C VAL A 253 -8.19 -13.62 7.04
N PRO A 254 -7.47 -14.64 6.53
CA PRO A 254 -6.09 -14.89 6.97
C PRO A 254 -5.13 -13.85 6.43
N ALA A 255 -4.09 -13.54 7.21
CA ALA A 255 -2.98 -12.70 6.83
C ALA A 255 -1.96 -13.46 5.94
N ARG A 256 -1.07 -12.71 5.29
CA ARG A 256 0.06 -13.29 4.55
C ARG A 256 0.88 -14.22 5.44
N GLY A 257 1.19 -15.42 4.93
CA GLY A 257 1.96 -16.45 5.62
C GLY A 257 1.13 -17.41 6.47
N GLU A 258 -0.16 -17.15 6.66
CA GLU A 258 -1.06 -18.16 7.23
C GLU A 258 -1.36 -19.25 6.20
N SER A 259 -1.66 -20.44 6.69
CA SER A 259 -1.90 -21.59 5.83
C SER A 259 -3.00 -22.49 6.34
N VAL A 260 -3.62 -23.23 5.42
CA VAL A 260 -4.64 -24.25 5.73
C VAL A 260 -4.44 -25.45 4.81
N THR A 261 -4.80 -26.64 5.29
CA THR A 261 -4.81 -27.87 4.46
C THR A 261 -6.25 -28.30 4.24
N LEU A 262 -6.65 -28.35 2.96
CA LEU A 262 -7.98 -28.76 2.51
C LEU A 262 -7.84 -29.86 1.46
N ALA A 263 -8.55 -30.96 1.62
CA ALA A 263 -8.57 -32.09 0.66
C ALA A 263 -7.17 -32.58 0.22
N GLY A 264 -6.18 -32.53 1.15
CA GLY A 264 -4.81 -32.92 0.84
C GLY A 264 -3.99 -31.90 0.07
N LEU A 265 -4.52 -30.70 -0.17
CA LEU A 265 -3.81 -29.55 -0.71
C LEU A 265 -3.46 -28.59 0.44
N HIS A 266 -2.23 -28.10 0.45
CA HIS A 266 -1.78 -27.11 1.41
C HIS A 266 -1.79 -25.72 0.75
N PHE A 267 -2.60 -24.82 1.30
CA PHE A 267 -2.78 -23.46 0.81
C PHE A 267 -2.02 -22.51 1.73
N ASP A 268 -0.95 -21.89 1.25
CA ASP A 268 -0.25 -20.80 1.92
C ASP A 268 -0.74 -19.47 1.36
N VAL A 269 -1.17 -18.54 2.22
CA VAL A 269 -1.57 -17.20 1.81
C VAL A 269 -0.35 -16.38 1.43
N LEU A 270 -0.20 -16.09 0.14
CA LEU A 270 0.88 -15.23 -0.36
C LEU A 270 0.53 -13.76 -0.22
N HIS A 271 -0.73 -13.42 -0.48
CA HIS A 271 -1.20 -12.05 -0.45
C HIS A 271 -2.67 -11.99 0.01
N ALA A 272 -2.96 -11.13 0.98
CA ALA A 272 -4.31 -10.81 1.43
C ALA A 272 -4.40 -9.29 1.63
N LYS A 273 -5.46 -8.65 1.07
CA LYS A 273 -5.67 -7.22 1.13
C LYS A 273 -7.15 -6.87 1.01
N GLY A 274 -7.57 -5.78 1.66
CA GLY A 274 -8.94 -5.29 1.57
C GLY A 274 -10.00 -6.27 2.12
N GLY A 275 -9.63 -7.14 3.07
CA GLY A 275 -10.56 -8.16 3.59
C GLY A 275 -10.73 -9.37 2.69
N ALA A 276 -9.90 -9.55 1.65
CA ALA A 276 -9.93 -10.69 0.74
C ALA A 276 -8.53 -11.27 0.51
N ILE A 277 -8.48 -12.57 0.26
CA ILE A 277 -7.24 -13.25 -0.14
C ILE A 277 -7.09 -13.05 -1.66
N ARG A 278 -5.92 -12.56 -2.08
CA ARG A 278 -5.62 -12.34 -3.49
C ARG A 278 -4.93 -13.54 -4.12
N TRP A 279 -3.95 -14.12 -3.44
CA TRP A 279 -3.16 -15.23 -3.96
C TRP A 279 -2.80 -16.27 -2.91
N PHE A 280 -2.84 -17.52 -3.33
CA PHE A 280 -2.32 -18.67 -2.62
C PHE A 280 -1.12 -19.27 -3.35
N ARG A 281 -0.17 -19.83 -2.57
CA ARG A 281 0.68 -20.91 -3.05
C ARG A 281 0.04 -22.22 -2.61
N VAL A 282 -0.19 -23.10 -3.56
CA VAL A 282 -0.76 -24.42 -3.30
C VAL A 282 0.31 -25.46 -3.51
N THR A 283 0.45 -26.38 -2.55
CA THR A 283 1.35 -27.52 -2.65
C THR A 283 0.58 -28.81 -2.34
N ARG A 284 0.96 -29.88 -3.01
CA ARG A 284 0.46 -31.21 -2.66
C ARG A 284 1.55 -31.88 -1.81
N PRO A 285 1.33 -32.12 -0.50
CA PRO A 285 2.31 -32.81 0.31
C PRO A 285 2.61 -34.17 -0.29
N ALA A 286 3.89 -34.56 -0.31
CA ALA A 286 4.28 -35.89 -0.74
C ALA A 286 3.60 -36.93 0.16
N PRO A 287 3.12 -38.08 -0.41
CA PRO A 287 2.57 -39.13 0.41
C PRO A 287 3.63 -39.57 1.43
N PRO A 288 3.23 -39.85 2.69
CA PRO A 288 4.17 -40.30 3.71
C PRO A 288 4.90 -41.52 3.15
N GLN A 289 6.23 -41.43 3.07
CA GLN A 289 7.07 -42.58 2.75
C GLN A 289 6.89 -43.57 3.89
N GLY A 290 6.19 -44.70 3.61
CA GLY A 290 5.98 -45.82 4.51
C GLY A 290 7.28 -46.61 4.78
#